data_05134f6f2bae7d3c15fe290cb989cb4b
#
_entry.id   05134f6f2bae7d3c15fe290cb989cb4b
#
_cell.length_a   1.000
_cell.length_b   1.000
_cell.length_c   1.000
_cell.angle_alpha   90.00
_cell.angle_beta   90.00
_cell.angle_gamma   90.00
#
_symmetry.space_group_name_H-M   'P 1'
#
loop_
_entity.id
_entity.type
_entity.pdbx_description
1 polymer ?
#
loop_
_entity_poly.entity_id
_entity_poly.type
_entity_poly.pdbx_seq_one_letter_code
_entity_poly.pdbx_strand_id
1 'polypeptide(L)'
;MIFDKMINACDYYEAYPHMELVAQFVEKFNNEKLEDGTYEIDGKRVFAMIQSYQSKQQTAEMMFEAHRDYIDVQYIVQGIEKIRWASLDKVDLVEEHYSKGKDIAFYEGDAQFDFTLTKGTFLFLAPNDAHLPGLSADKDVFVRKIVFKLHI
;
A
#
# COMPACT_ATOMS: atom_id res chain seq x y z
N MET A 1 9.93 4.92 3.51
CA MET A 1 9.41 3.55 3.30
C MET A 1 9.88 2.62 4.41
N ILE A 2 8.99 1.70 4.91
CA ILE A 2 9.30 0.65 5.90
C ILE A 2 8.73 -0.67 5.39
N PHE A 3 9.52 -1.73 5.41
CA PHE A 3 9.06 -3.09 5.09
C PHE A 3 9.28 -3.99 6.29
N ASP A 4 8.20 -4.53 6.86
CA ASP A 4 8.30 -5.38 8.06
C ASP A 4 7.09 -6.33 8.20
N LYS A 5 7.09 -7.14 9.26
CA LYS A 5 5.95 -7.96 9.66
C LYS A 5 5.00 -7.14 10.54
N MET A 6 3.69 -7.36 10.38
CA MET A 6 2.67 -6.65 11.17
C MET A 6 2.80 -6.88 12.68
N ILE A 7 3.38 -8.00 13.10
CA ILE A 7 3.63 -8.27 14.53
C ILE A 7 4.61 -7.27 15.17
N ASN A 8 5.45 -6.61 14.35
CA ASN A 8 6.40 -5.59 14.79
C ASN A 8 5.82 -4.16 14.68
N ALA A 9 4.53 -4.01 14.35
CA ALA A 9 3.93 -2.68 14.14
C ALA A 9 4.08 -1.75 15.35
N CYS A 10 4.12 -2.30 16.58
CA CYS A 10 4.29 -1.51 17.80
C CYS A 10 5.61 -0.75 17.88
N ASP A 11 6.65 -1.20 17.17
CA ASP A 11 7.96 -0.53 17.16
C ASP A 11 7.89 0.83 16.43
N TYR A 12 6.81 1.08 15.69
CA TYR A 12 6.60 2.29 14.90
C TYR A 12 5.60 3.27 15.51
N TYR A 13 4.93 2.95 16.64
CA TYR A 13 3.84 3.78 17.19
C TYR A 13 4.31 5.15 17.67
N GLU A 14 5.52 5.25 18.19
CA GLU A 14 6.08 6.54 18.62
C GLU A 14 6.30 7.50 17.45
N ALA A 15 6.82 7.00 16.33
CA ALA A 15 7.09 7.80 15.14
C ALA A 15 5.82 8.03 14.29
N TYR A 16 4.93 7.04 14.26
CA TYR A 16 3.70 7.01 13.44
C TYR A 16 2.51 6.51 14.27
N PRO A 17 1.88 7.37 15.09
CA PRO A 17 0.83 6.95 16.02
C PRO A 17 -0.36 6.24 15.36
N HIS A 18 -0.68 6.57 14.10
CA HIS A 18 -1.75 5.90 13.35
C HIS A 18 -1.47 4.40 13.07
N MET A 19 -0.22 3.94 13.21
CA MET A 19 0.11 2.51 13.08
C MET A 19 -0.53 1.64 14.17
N GLU A 20 -0.88 2.22 15.32
CA GLU A 20 -1.65 1.51 16.34
C GLU A 20 -3.07 1.17 15.83
N LEU A 21 -3.73 2.11 15.16
CA LEU A 21 -5.05 1.89 14.56
C LEU A 21 -4.98 0.86 13.42
N VAL A 22 -3.88 0.85 12.65
CA VAL A 22 -3.62 -0.16 11.62
C VAL A 22 -3.57 -1.56 12.25
N ALA A 23 -2.76 -1.73 13.32
CA ALA A 23 -2.62 -3.02 14.00
C ALA A 23 -3.94 -3.49 14.61
N GLN A 24 -4.69 -2.60 15.27
CA GLN A 24 -6.02 -2.89 15.83
C GLN A 24 -7.02 -3.33 14.75
N PHE A 25 -7.01 -2.67 13.58
CA PHE A 25 -7.87 -3.07 12.48
C PHE A 25 -7.49 -4.44 11.90
N VAL A 26 -6.20 -4.74 11.79
CA VAL A 26 -5.74 -6.08 11.35
C VAL A 26 -6.18 -7.16 12.35
N GLU A 27 -6.13 -6.89 13.64
CA GLU A 27 -6.64 -7.81 14.67
C GLU A 27 -8.17 -8.01 14.52
N LYS A 28 -8.93 -6.93 14.36
CA LYS A 28 -10.37 -6.99 14.07
C LYS A 28 -10.65 -7.82 12.82
N PHE A 29 -9.94 -7.56 11.73
CA PHE A 29 -10.07 -8.31 10.47
C PHE A 29 -9.84 -9.81 10.66
N ASN A 30 -8.85 -10.21 11.47
CA ASN A 30 -8.56 -11.62 11.75
C ASN A 30 -9.67 -12.32 12.56
N ASN A 31 -10.41 -11.58 13.36
CA ASN A 31 -11.50 -12.08 14.21
C ASN A 31 -12.88 -12.01 13.54
N GLU A 32 -13.04 -11.13 12.57
CA GLU A 32 -14.30 -10.89 11.85
C GLU A 32 -14.13 -11.23 10.36
N LYS A 33 -15.21 -11.67 9.70
CA LYS A 33 -15.23 -11.89 8.25
C LYS A 33 -15.61 -10.58 7.55
N LEU A 34 -14.64 -9.67 7.41
CA LEU A 34 -14.85 -8.44 6.67
C LEU A 34 -14.74 -8.69 5.17
N GLU A 35 -15.71 -8.20 4.40
CA GLU A 35 -15.72 -8.30 2.94
C GLU A 35 -14.84 -7.22 2.30
N ASP A 36 -14.62 -7.31 0.99
CA ASP A 36 -13.93 -6.26 0.24
C ASP A 36 -14.74 -4.96 0.29
N GLY A 37 -14.05 -3.85 0.45
CA GLY A 37 -14.69 -2.53 0.59
C GLY A 37 -13.82 -1.54 1.36
N THR A 38 -14.38 -0.35 1.59
CA THR A 38 -13.73 0.72 2.34
C THR A 38 -14.33 0.83 3.75
N TYR A 39 -13.46 0.91 4.74
CA TYR A 39 -13.81 0.96 6.16
C TYR A 39 -13.19 2.19 6.81
N GLU A 40 -14.01 3.07 7.33
CA GLU A 40 -13.55 4.20 8.14
C GLU A 40 -13.07 3.68 9.50
N ILE A 41 -11.88 4.09 9.92
CA ILE A 41 -11.29 3.77 11.22
C ILE A 41 -11.31 5.02 12.10
N ASP A 42 -10.81 6.14 11.56
CA ASP A 42 -10.85 7.47 12.18
C ASP A 42 -11.28 8.51 11.12
N GLY A 43 -12.52 8.38 10.65
CA GLY A 43 -13.06 9.22 9.60
C GLY A 43 -12.17 9.22 8.35
N LYS A 44 -11.83 10.43 7.86
CA LYS A 44 -10.91 10.60 6.73
C LYS A 44 -9.44 10.57 7.13
N ARG A 45 -9.13 10.60 8.43
CA ARG A 45 -7.72 10.58 8.87
C ARG A 45 -7.09 9.21 8.72
N VAL A 46 -7.87 8.15 9.01
CA VAL A 46 -7.42 6.77 8.86
C VAL A 46 -8.56 5.93 8.32
N PHE A 47 -8.36 5.30 7.18
CA PHE A 47 -9.31 4.34 6.63
C PHE A 47 -8.57 3.16 5.97
N ALA A 48 -9.28 2.05 5.80
CA ALA A 48 -8.78 0.82 5.20
C ALA A 48 -9.58 0.47 3.95
N MET A 49 -8.91 -0.02 2.92
CA MET A 49 -9.50 -0.60 1.73
C MET A 49 -9.11 -2.07 1.64
N ILE A 50 -10.09 -2.97 1.78
CA ILE A 50 -9.89 -4.41 1.58
C ILE A 50 -10.14 -4.71 0.11
N GLN A 51 -9.18 -5.37 -0.52
CA GLN A 51 -9.18 -5.64 -1.96
C GLN A 51 -8.78 -7.09 -2.23
N SER A 52 -9.47 -7.72 -3.19
CA SER A 52 -9.15 -9.06 -3.71
C SER A 52 -9.01 -9.02 -5.22
N TYR A 53 -7.93 -9.57 -5.76
CA TYR A 53 -7.66 -9.58 -7.21
C TYR A 53 -6.64 -10.67 -7.57
N GLN A 54 -6.43 -10.85 -8.88
CA GLN A 54 -5.30 -11.61 -9.41
C GLN A 54 -4.11 -10.66 -9.63
N SER A 55 -2.94 -10.98 -9.06
CA SER A 55 -1.70 -10.29 -9.42
C SER A 55 -1.42 -10.46 -10.91
N LYS A 56 -0.65 -9.56 -11.51
CA LYS A 56 -0.38 -9.54 -12.95
C LYS A 56 1.10 -9.37 -13.23
N GLN A 57 1.57 -9.96 -14.34
CA GLN A 57 2.88 -9.63 -14.86
C GLN A 57 2.93 -8.16 -15.25
N GLN A 58 4.08 -7.52 -15.04
CA GLN A 58 4.26 -6.14 -15.42
C GLN A 58 4.14 -5.95 -16.94
N THR A 59 3.43 -4.91 -17.35
CA THR A 59 3.37 -4.44 -18.74
C THR A 59 3.96 -3.04 -18.84
N ALA A 60 4.29 -2.61 -20.07
CA ALA A 60 4.84 -1.28 -20.33
C ALA A 60 3.86 -0.12 -20.00
N GLU A 61 2.57 -0.42 -19.87
CA GLU A 61 1.52 0.57 -19.58
C GLU A 61 1.33 0.81 -18.07
N MET A 62 1.95 -0.02 -17.22
CA MET A 62 1.84 0.11 -15.76
C MET A 62 2.79 1.20 -15.28
N MET A 63 2.26 2.13 -14.49
CA MET A 63 2.98 3.27 -13.95
C MET A 63 3.09 3.18 -12.43
N PHE A 64 4.13 3.81 -11.89
CA PHE A 64 4.21 4.05 -10.44
C PHE A 64 3.11 5.04 -10.04
N GLU A 65 2.61 4.88 -8.82
CA GLU A 65 1.72 5.84 -8.18
C GLU A 65 2.39 6.46 -6.96
N ALA A 66 2.03 7.69 -6.63
CA ALA A 66 2.39 8.35 -5.37
C ALA A 66 1.25 9.25 -4.90
N HIS A 67 1.28 9.56 -3.60
CA HIS A 67 0.25 10.32 -2.89
C HIS A 67 0.87 11.55 -2.24
N ARG A 68 0.07 12.58 -1.91
CA ARG A 68 0.53 13.80 -1.22
C ARG A 68 0.04 13.87 0.21
N ASP A 69 -1.23 13.54 0.41
CA ASP A 69 -1.95 13.79 1.65
C ASP A 69 -2.00 12.54 2.55
N TYR A 70 -1.67 11.36 1.97
CA TYR A 70 -1.73 10.08 2.67
C TYR A 70 -0.45 9.28 2.55
N ILE A 71 -0.16 8.58 3.63
CA ILE A 71 0.75 7.45 3.67
C ILE A 71 -0.06 6.20 3.35
N ASP A 72 0.49 5.31 2.52
CA ASP A 72 -0.07 3.98 2.29
C ASP A 72 0.60 2.95 3.19
N VAL A 73 -0.19 2.14 3.88
CA VAL A 73 0.32 0.91 4.50
C VAL A 73 -0.36 -0.27 3.82
N GLN A 74 0.40 -0.99 2.98
CA GLN A 74 -0.11 -2.13 2.22
C GLN A 74 0.21 -3.43 2.95
N TYR A 75 -0.80 -4.15 3.41
CA TYR A 75 -0.70 -5.36 4.22
C TYR A 75 -1.29 -6.57 3.49
N ILE A 76 -0.52 -7.67 3.37
CA ILE A 76 -0.98 -8.88 2.70
C ILE A 76 -1.67 -9.82 3.70
N VAL A 77 -2.94 -10.09 3.42
CA VAL A 77 -3.77 -11.05 4.14
C VAL A 77 -3.60 -12.46 3.57
N GLN A 78 -3.59 -12.56 2.24
CA GLN A 78 -3.48 -13.83 1.50
C GLN A 78 -2.76 -13.61 0.17
N GLY A 79 -1.98 -14.61 -0.24
CA GLY A 79 -1.22 -14.58 -1.48
C GLY A 79 0.17 -13.99 -1.33
N ILE A 80 0.74 -13.63 -2.47
CA ILE A 80 2.07 -13.01 -2.62
C ILE A 80 1.95 -11.92 -3.66
N GLU A 81 2.47 -10.74 -3.36
CA GLU A 81 2.48 -9.61 -4.26
C GLU A 81 3.88 -8.99 -4.34
N LYS A 82 4.31 -8.65 -5.53
CA LYS A 82 5.47 -7.82 -5.73
C LYS A 82 5.02 -6.36 -5.88
N ILE A 83 5.66 -5.48 -5.12
CA ILE A 83 5.53 -4.03 -5.24
C ILE A 83 6.88 -3.49 -5.65
N ARG A 84 6.94 -2.80 -6.76
CA ARG A 84 8.13 -2.08 -7.20
C ARG A 84 8.16 -0.71 -6.56
N TRP A 85 9.34 -0.24 -6.21
CA TRP A 85 9.55 1.04 -5.54
C TRP A 85 10.64 1.86 -6.20
N ALA A 86 10.42 3.16 -6.23
CA ALA A 86 11.43 4.15 -6.55
C ALA A 86 11.26 5.40 -5.67
N SER A 87 12.36 6.10 -5.39
CA SER A 87 12.26 7.44 -4.82
C SER A 87 11.59 8.37 -5.81
N LEU A 88 10.67 9.22 -5.35
CA LEU A 88 9.87 10.11 -6.22
C LEU A 88 10.73 11.03 -7.09
N ASP A 89 11.92 11.40 -6.64
CA ASP A 89 12.88 12.21 -7.39
C ASP A 89 13.61 11.45 -8.52
N LYS A 90 13.35 10.16 -8.68
CA LYS A 90 13.97 9.27 -9.70
C LYS A 90 12.99 8.78 -10.76
N VAL A 91 11.76 9.25 -10.70
CA VAL A 91 10.72 8.92 -11.67
C VAL A 91 10.10 10.20 -12.22
N ASP A 92 9.64 10.15 -13.46
CA ASP A 92 9.11 11.29 -14.18
C ASP A 92 7.59 11.34 -14.09
N LEU A 93 7.02 12.50 -13.73
CA LEU A 93 5.59 12.70 -13.66
C LEU A 93 4.94 12.57 -15.03
N VAL A 94 3.96 11.68 -15.16
CA VAL A 94 3.13 11.50 -16.36
C VAL A 94 1.79 12.23 -16.22
N GLU A 95 1.08 11.96 -15.13
CA GLU A 95 -0.24 12.56 -14.87
C GLU A 95 -0.48 12.77 -13.38
N GLU A 96 -1.13 13.88 -13.01
CA GLU A 96 -1.57 14.14 -11.64
C GLU A 96 -3.08 14.34 -11.58
N HIS A 97 -3.70 13.86 -10.51
CA HIS A 97 -5.15 13.99 -10.28
C HIS A 97 -5.50 14.84 -9.06
N TYR A 98 -4.53 15.48 -8.42
CA TYR A 98 -4.73 16.30 -7.22
C TYR A 98 -5.69 17.46 -7.50
N SER A 99 -5.56 18.10 -8.66
CA SER A 99 -6.47 19.16 -9.13
C SER A 99 -7.91 18.67 -9.34
N LYS A 100 -8.11 17.35 -9.49
CA LYS A 100 -9.41 16.69 -9.61
C LYS A 100 -9.95 16.17 -8.26
N GLY A 101 -9.29 16.52 -7.16
CA GLY A 101 -9.67 16.10 -5.80
C GLY A 101 -9.37 14.64 -5.46
N LYS A 102 -8.44 14.02 -6.20
CA LYS A 102 -7.94 12.67 -5.94
C LYS A 102 -6.49 12.74 -5.50
N ASP A 103 -6.14 12.11 -4.37
CA ASP A 103 -4.76 12.08 -3.87
C ASP A 103 -3.93 11.01 -4.59
N ILE A 104 -3.67 11.21 -5.89
CA ILE A 104 -2.86 10.30 -6.70
C ILE A 104 -2.21 11.03 -7.87
N ALA A 105 -0.96 10.67 -8.16
CA ALA A 105 -0.27 10.98 -9.40
C ALA A 105 0.46 9.74 -9.92
N PHE A 106 0.67 9.69 -11.23
CA PHE A 106 1.30 8.58 -11.92
C PHE A 106 2.63 9.01 -12.51
N TYR A 107 3.59 8.09 -12.45
CA TYR A 107 4.97 8.33 -12.84
C TYR A 107 5.51 7.17 -13.67
N GLU A 108 6.44 7.48 -14.58
CA GLU A 108 7.22 6.49 -15.32
C GLU A 108 8.68 6.51 -14.89
N GLY A 109 9.38 5.40 -15.04
CA GLY A 109 10.79 5.26 -14.69
C GLY A 109 11.16 3.85 -14.28
N ASP A 110 12.39 3.70 -13.83
CA ASP A 110 12.93 2.42 -13.38
C ASP A 110 12.77 2.24 -11.87
N ALA A 111 12.39 1.04 -11.47
CA ALA A 111 12.38 0.70 -10.04
C ALA A 111 13.80 0.61 -9.49
N GLN A 112 13.98 1.14 -8.28
CA GLN A 112 15.23 0.97 -7.53
C GLN A 112 15.20 -0.31 -6.69
N PHE A 113 14.03 -0.73 -6.20
CA PHE A 113 13.85 -1.95 -5.41
C PHE A 113 12.53 -2.64 -5.75
N ASP A 114 12.53 -3.97 -5.60
CA ASP A 114 11.36 -4.82 -5.67
C ASP A 114 11.13 -5.44 -4.29
N PHE A 115 9.93 -5.23 -3.72
CA PHE A 115 9.51 -5.83 -2.46
C PHE A 115 8.53 -6.96 -2.72
N THR A 116 8.82 -8.15 -2.21
CA THR A 116 7.89 -9.28 -2.25
C THR A 116 7.17 -9.37 -0.91
N LEU A 117 5.91 -8.96 -0.90
CA LEU A 117 5.05 -9.02 0.27
C LEU A 117 4.36 -10.38 0.34
N THR A 118 4.36 -10.96 1.52
CA THR A 118 3.69 -12.22 1.83
C THR A 118 2.70 -12.02 2.99
N LYS A 119 1.88 -13.03 3.25
CA LYS A 119 0.94 -12.97 4.38
C LYS A 119 1.62 -12.51 5.67
N GLY A 120 1.06 -11.49 6.30
CA GLY A 120 1.52 -10.93 7.57
C GLY A 120 2.60 -9.88 7.44
N THR A 121 3.08 -9.56 6.23
CA THR A 121 4.01 -8.45 5.99
C THR A 121 3.29 -7.20 5.54
N PHE A 122 3.88 -6.04 5.81
CA PHE A 122 3.40 -4.76 5.31
C PHE A 122 4.53 -3.94 4.67
N LEU A 123 4.12 -3.02 3.80
CA LEU A 123 4.96 -1.98 3.22
C LEU A 123 4.32 -0.62 3.52
N PHE A 124 5.05 0.23 4.25
CA PHE A 124 4.67 1.60 4.58
C PHE A 124 5.33 2.54 3.57
N LEU A 125 4.56 3.35 2.90
CA LEU A 125 4.94 4.18 1.77
C LEU A 125 4.53 5.63 2.05
N ALA A 126 5.52 6.47 2.27
CA ALA A 126 5.33 7.91 2.47
C ALA A 126 5.17 8.64 1.11
N PRO A 127 4.79 9.93 1.07
CA PRO A 127 4.58 10.66 -0.18
C PRO A 127 5.76 10.64 -1.18
N ASN A 128 6.98 10.50 -0.69
CA ASN A 128 8.17 10.42 -1.55
C ASN A 128 8.50 9.00 -2.04
N ASP A 129 7.64 8.03 -1.73
CA ASP A 129 7.80 6.63 -2.10
C ASP A 129 6.89 6.28 -3.29
N ALA A 130 7.37 6.52 -4.51
CA ALA A 130 6.67 6.09 -5.71
C ALA A 130 6.65 4.55 -5.76
N HIS A 131 5.48 3.97 -6.04
CA HIS A 131 5.32 2.52 -5.98
C HIS A 131 4.38 2.00 -7.05
N LEU A 132 4.64 0.78 -7.51
CA LEU A 132 3.83 0.06 -8.50
C LEU A 132 3.37 -1.25 -7.89
N PRO A 133 2.14 -1.30 -7.34
CA PRO A 133 1.58 -2.49 -6.70
C PRO A 133 0.91 -3.43 -7.70
N GLY A 134 0.41 -4.56 -7.20
CA GLY A 134 -0.42 -5.49 -7.96
C GLY A 134 0.35 -6.48 -8.82
N LEU A 135 1.68 -6.51 -8.72
CA LEU A 135 2.52 -7.33 -9.58
C LEU A 135 2.69 -8.76 -9.05
N SER A 136 2.78 -9.69 -10.00
CA SER A 136 3.15 -11.08 -9.72
C SER A 136 4.62 -11.18 -9.32
N ALA A 137 4.91 -11.91 -8.23
CA ALA A 137 6.29 -12.19 -7.84
C ALA A 137 6.96 -13.17 -8.80
N ASP A 138 6.23 -14.22 -9.21
CA ASP A 138 6.68 -15.25 -10.16
C ASP A 138 5.56 -15.53 -11.17
N LYS A 139 4.40 -15.97 -10.69
CA LYS A 139 3.21 -16.24 -11.48
C LYS A 139 2.01 -15.51 -10.91
N ASP A 140 0.99 -15.33 -11.74
CA ASP A 140 -0.26 -14.70 -11.32
C ASP A 140 -0.95 -15.56 -10.26
N VAL A 141 -1.23 -14.96 -9.11
CA VAL A 141 -1.89 -15.61 -7.98
C VAL A 141 -2.98 -14.71 -7.42
N PHE A 142 -3.95 -15.33 -6.75
CA PHE A 142 -4.93 -14.58 -5.98
C PHE A 142 -4.26 -13.88 -4.81
N VAL A 143 -4.54 -12.59 -4.70
CA VAL A 143 -4.07 -11.72 -3.61
C VAL A 143 -5.29 -11.13 -2.90
N ARG A 144 -5.27 -11.15 -1.57
CA ARG A 144 -6.15 -10.34 -0.75
C ARG A 144 -5.30 -9.47 0.16
N LYS A 145 -5.50 -8.16 0.08
CA LYS A 145 -4.74 -7.19 0.87
C LYS A 145 -5.62 -6.13 1.49
N ILE A 146 -5.07 -5.45 2.48
CA ILE A 146 -5.62 -4.24 3.06
C ILE A 146 -4.66 -3.10 2.75
N VAL A 147 -5.15 -2.04 2.15
CA VAL A 147 -4.43 -0.77 1.98
C VAL A 147 -5.01 0.21 2.98
N PHE A 148 -4.18 0.62 3.93
CA PHE A 148 -4.54 1.69 4.86
C PHE A 148 -4.07 3.03 4.30
N LYS A 149 -4.90 4.03 4.41
CA LYS A 149 -4.59 5.43 4.11
C LYS A 149 -4.50 6.20 5.43
N LEU A 150 -3.30 6.73 5.72
CA LEU A 150 -3.03 7.51 6.92
C LEU A 150 -2.77 8.96 6.52
N HIS A 151 -3.66 9.87 6.87
CA HIS A 151 -3.51 11.31 6.56
C HIS A 151 -2.34 11.90 7.35
N ILE A 152 -1.48 12.68 6.70
CA ILE A 152 -0.31 13.35 7.27
C ILE A 152 -0.60 14.78 7.69
#